data_8d2859f3ada8d9f6e2a1b5cfa586709e
#
_entry.id   8d2859f3ada8d9f6e2a1b5cfa586709e
#
_cell.length_a   1.000
_cell.length_b   1.000
_cell.length_c   1.000
_cell.angle_alpha   90.00
_cell.angle_beta   90.00
_cell.angle_gamma   90.00
#
_symmetry.space_group_name_H-M   'P 1'
#
loop_
_entity.id
_entity.type
_entity.pdbx_description
1 polymer ?
#
loop_
_entity_poly.entity_id
_entity_poly.type
_entity_poly.pdbx_seq_one_letter_code
_entity_poly.pdbx_strand_id
1 'polypeptide(L)'
;MTASASASASTTPRSASSPAGAGSGAAGTPAKSSRTPAAAQPAAVPGPGYDSSADAQKLVDAALRTAKSEGRMVLLDFGANWCGNCKAADKVFGQPQTAALLGKSYQLVKIDIGGNSSANSALLRKYSPSGGTYTMPVLVVVTPSGTVRTDTHVTGNPSLTAEGINSFLRQWAS
;
A
#
# COMPACT_ATOMS: atom_id res chain seq x y z
N MET A 1 -63.78 -14.10 -13.19
CA MET A 1 -64.35 -14.97 -12.14
C MET A 1 -63.44 -14.81 -10.94
N THR A 2 -63.89 -13.97 -10.06
CA THR A 2 -64.29 -14.16 -8.66
C THR A 2 -63.10 -14.49 -7.77
N ALA A 3 -62.67 -13.51 -7.01
CA ALA A 3 -63.13 -13.16 -5.65
C ALA A 3 -62.38 -14.01 -4.62
N SER A 4 -61.91 -13.63 -3.53
CA SER A 4 -62.24 -12.70 -2.46
C SER A 4 -61.27 -12.97 -1.33
N ALA A 5 -60.71 -11.94 -0.74
CA ALA A 5 -61.06 -11.36 0.56
C ALA A 5 -60.85 -12.33 1.77
N SER A 6 -60.26 -11.99 2.84
CA SER A 6 -60.50 -11.08 3.95
C SER A 6 -59.53 -11.43 5.07
N ALA A 7 -58.84 -10.54 5.66
CA ALA A 7 -59.17 -9.61 6.72
C ALA A 7 -59.19 -10.20 8.15
N SER A 8 -58.61 -9.36 9.01
CA SER A 8 -58.89 -9.09 10.42
C SER A 8 -57.99 -9.79 11.44
N ALA A 9 -57.37 -9.11 12.22
CA ALA A 9 -57.46 -7.96 13.11
C ALA A 9 -57.05 -8.36 14.53
N SER A 10 -56.25 -7.46 15.11
CA SER A 10 -56.33 -6.95 16.48
C SER A 10 -56.10 -7.90 17.66
N THR A 11 -55.13 -7.56 18.47
CA THR A 11 -55.39 -6.81 19.73
C THR A 11 -54.11 -6.69 20.56
N THR A 12 -53.79 -5.46 20.91
CA THR A 12 -53.03 -5.10 22.11
C THR A 12 -53.98 -5.19 23.33
N PRO A 13 -53.50 -5.31 24.57
CA PRO A 13 -53.13 -4.17 25.37
C PRO A 13 -52.01 -4.39 26.41
N ARG A 14 -51.20 -3.35 26.64
CA ARG A 14 -51.14 -2.42 27.76
C ARG A 14 -50.84 -2.99 29.17
N SER A 15 -49.83 -2.48 29.78
CA SER A 15 -49.66 -1.67 31.02
C SER A 15 -48.46 -2.10 31.84
N ALA A 16 -47.53 -1.23 31.97
CA ALA A 16 -47.20 -0.29 33.04
C ALA A 16 -46.72 -0.93 34.36
N SER A 17 -45.50 -0.55 34.73
CA SER A 17 -45.23 0.21 35.97
C SER A 17 -43.73 0.19 36.26
N SER A 18 -43.15 1.36 36.32
CA SER A 18 -41.91 1.65 37.08
C SER A 18 -42.24 1.72 38.56
N PRO A 19 -41.24 1.52 39.43
CA PRO A 19 -40.67 2.74 40.04
C PRO A 19 -39.17 2.73 40.29
N ALA A 20 -38.75 3.94 40.52
CA ALA A 20 -37.44 4.49 40.84
C ALA A 20 -36.67 3.77 41.97
N GLY A 21 -35.34 3.79 41.81
CA GLY A 21 -34.39 3.60 42.89
C GLY A 21 -33.14 4.39 42.59
N ALA A 22 -32.99 5.51 43.27
CA ALA A 22 -31.80 6.33 43.25
C ALA A 22 -30.63 5.61 43.94
N GLY A 23 -29.45 5.71 43.33
CA GLY A 23 -28.20 5.25 43.92
C GLY A 23 -27.05 6.04 43.33
N SER A 24 -26.58 7.01 44.10
CA SER A 24 -25.43 7.89 43.90
C SER A 24 -24.12 7.14 43.70
N GLY A 25 -23.26 7.67 42.82
CA GLY A 25 -21.87 7.79 43.12
C GLY A 25 -20.92 6.78 42.53
N ALA A 26 -20.17 7.19 41.54
CA ALA A 26 -18.70 7.20 41.59
C ALA A 26 -18.18 7.71 40.26
N ALA A 27 -17.43 8.79 40.29
CA ALA A 27 -16.60 9.29 39.25
C ALA A 27 -15.58 8.22 38.83
N GLY A 28 -15.80 7.60 37.70
CA GLY A 28 -14.84 6.75 37.03
C GLY A 28 -13.96 7.61 36.13
N THR A 29 -12.74 7.85 36.55
CA THR A 29 -11.63 8.37 35.76
C THR A 29 -11.60 7.70 34.37
N PRO A 30 -11.41 8.50 33.28
CA PRO A 30 -11.24 7.90 31.96
C PRO A 30 -9.91 7.15 31.97
N ALA A 31 -9.99 5.83 31.93
CA ALA A 31 -8.85 4.99 31.68
C ALA A 31 -8.25 5.41 30.35
N LYS A 32 -7.04 5.95 30.40
CA LYS A 32 -6.16 6.13 29.26
C LYS A 32 -6.04 4.77 28.59
N SER A 33 -6.75 4.55 27.49
CA SER A 33 -6.52 3.42 26.61
C SER A 33 -5.10 3.56 26.07
N SER A 34 -4.18 2.87 26.69
CA SER A 34 -2.88 2.58 26.10
C SER A 34 -3.14 1.72 24.89
N ARG A 35 -3.32 2.35 23.72
CA ARG A 35 -3.23 1.64 22.45
C ARG A 35 -1.79 1.15 22.37
N THR A 36 -1.58 -0.12 22.67
CA THR A 36 -0.39 -0.84 22.21
C THR A 36 -0.31 -0.61 20.72
N PRO A 37 0.82 -0.11 20.18
CA PRO A 37 0.99 0.00 18.74
C PRO A 37 0.74 -1.39 18.16
N ALA A 38 -0.30 -1.56 17.38
CA ALA A 38 -0.50 -2.78 16.62
C ALA A 38 0.76 -2.97 15.78
N ALA A 39 1.40 -4.12 15.91
CA ALA A 39 2.56 -4.45 15.09
C ALA A 39 2.15 -4.25 13.63
N ALA A 40 2.89 -3.39 12.91
CA ALA A 40 2.57 -3.07 11.53
C ALA A 40 2.52 -4.36 10.71
N GLN A 41 1.39 -4.64 10.10
CA GLN A 41 1.25 -5.82 9.24
C GLN A 41 2.17 -5.67 8.03
N PRO A 42 2.77 -6.76 7.52
CA PRO A 42 3.57 -6.71 6.31
C PRO A 42 2.75 -6.12 5.15
N ALA A 43 3.35 -5.20 4.39
CA ALA A 43 2.72 -4.66 3.20
C ALA A 43 2.49 -5.76 2.17
N ALA A 44 1.33 -5.77 1.52
CA ALA A 44 1.08 -6.67 0.41
C ALA A 44 1.99 -6.28 -0.78
N VAL A 45 2.69 -7.25 -1.34
CA VAL A 45 3.42 -7.05 -2.59
C VAL A 45 2.40 -7.02 -3.73
N PRO A 46 2.40 -5.98 -4.59
CA PRO A 46 1.52 -5.95 -5.75
C PRO A 46 1.69 -7.18 -6.64
N GLY A 47 0.61 -7.59 -7.28
CA GLY A 47 0.63 -8.71 -8.24
C GLY A 47 1.58 -8.46 -9.42
N PRO A 48 1.80 -9.48 -10.27
CA PRO A 48 2.75 -9.37 -11.37
C PRO A 48 2.30 -8.35 -12.41
N GLY A 49 3.29 -7.71 -13.06
CA GLY A 49 3.07 -6.74 -14.12
C GLY A 49 2.82 -5.31 -13.63
N TYR A 50 2.63 -4.42 -14.58
CA TYR A 50 2.38 -2.99 -14.39
C TYR A 50 0.97 -2.67 -14.89
N ASP A 51 0.20 -1.93 -14.09
CA ASP A 51 -1.13 -1.47 -14.47
C ASP A 51 -1.02 -0.12 -15.19
N SER A 52 -1.17 -0.15 -16.52
CA SER A 52 -1.10 1.05 -17.35
C SER A 52 -2.31 1.99 -17.17
N SER A 53 -3.38 1.51 -16.54
CA SER A 53 -4.59 2.30 -16.26
C SER A 53 -4.54 2.97 -14.88
N ALA A 54 -3.63 2.57 -14.02
CA ALA A 54 -3.51 3.09 -12.67
C ALA A 54 -3.05 4.55 -12.64
N ASP A 55 -3.62 5.34 -11.74
CA ASP A 55 -3.13 6.67 -11.39
C ASP A 55 -1.89 6.52 -10.50
N ALA A 56 -0.72 6.51 -11.12
CA ALA A 56 0.55 6.29 -10.44
C ALA A 56 0.84 7.35 -9.37
N GLN A 57 0.43 8.62 -9.59
CA GLN A 57 0.61 9.66 -8.57
C GLN A 57 -0.18 9.34 -7.30
N LYS A 58 -1.42 8.91 -7.43
CA LYS A 58 -2.23 8.50 -6.27
C LYS A 58 -1.65 7.30 -5.55
N LEU A 59 -1.12 6.33 -6.30
CA LEU A 59 -0.46 5.17 -5.71
C LEU A 59 0.79 5.57 -4.91
N VAL A 60 1.62 6.44 -5.46
CA VAL A 60 2.82 6.96 -4.77
C VAL A 60 2.43 7.75 -3.52
N ASP A 61 1.43 8.64 -3.61
CA ASP A 61 0.98 9.43 -2.47
C ASP A 61 0.40 8.54 -1.36
N ALA A 62 -0.34 7.51 -1.72
CA ALA A 62 -0.85 6.52 -0.76
C ALA A 62 0.29 5.74 -0.10
N ALA A 63 1.26 5.27 -0.89
CA ALA A 63 2.42 4.54 -0.40
C ALA A 63 3.26 5.38 0.57
N LEU A 64 3.50 6.67 0.27
CA LEU A 64 4.22 7.59 1.15
C LEU A 64 3.49 7.79 2.48
N ARG A 65 2.16 7.96 2.45
CA ARG A 65 1.36 8.08 3.69
C ARG A 65 1.43 6.82 4.54
N THR A 66 1.27 5.66 3.92
CA THR A 66 1.35 4.37 4.60
C THR A 66 2.76 4.11 5.14
N ALA A 67 3.79 4.37 4.34
CA ALA A 67 5.18 4.24 4.74
C ALA A 67 5.51 5.12 5.95
N LYS A 68 4.98 6.35 5.99
CA LYS A 68 5.14 7.27 7.13
C LYS A 68 4.50 6.75 8.41
N SER A 69 3.30 6.17 8.33
CA SER A 69 2.61 5.61 9.50
C SER A 69 3.24 4.32 10.01
N GLU A 70 3.90 3.56 9.13
CA GLU A 70 4.44 2.24 9.43
C GLU A 70 5.97 2.22 9.62
N GLY A 71 6.64 3.35 9.38
CA GLY A 71 8.10 3.45 9.48
C GLY A 71 8.84 2.65 8.40
N ARG A 72 8.27 2.58 7.18
CA ARG A 72 8.84 1.84 6.05
C ARG A 72 9.35 2.79 4.97
N MET A 73 10.20 2.27 4.09
CA MET A 73 10.61 2.97 2.88
C MET A 73 9.55 2.77 1.78
N VAL A 74 9.64 3.55 0.71
CA VAL A 74 8.88 3.31 -0.52
C VAL A 74 9.83 2.87 -1.61
N LEU A 75 9.52 1.76 -2.28
CA LEU A 75 10.23 1.32 -3.47
C LEU A 75 9.38 1.63 -4.70
N LEU A 76 9.85 2.53 -5.53
CA LEU A 76 9.23 2.85 -6.82
C LEU A 76 9.92 1.99 -7.89
N ASP A 77 9.14 1.20 -8.59
CA ASP A 77 9.58 0.34 -9.69
C ASP A 77 8.98 0.85 -11.00
N PHE A 78 9.79 1.56 -11.77
CA PHE A 78 9.41 2.08 -13.08
C PHE A 78 9.81 1.08 -14.16
N GLY A 79 8.82 0.53 -14.84
CA GLY A 79 9.06 -0.49 -15.84
C GLY A 79 7.93 -0.63 -16.85
N ALA A 80 7.89 -1.76 -17.55
CA ALA A 80 6.92 -2.03 -18.59
C ALA A 80 6.63 -3.52 -18.72
N ASN A 81 5.40 -3.87 -19.13
CA ASN A 81 4.99 -5.25 -19.32
C ASN A 81 5.71 -5.98 -20.45
N TRP A 82 6.25 -5.25 -21.43
CA TRP A 82 7.03 -5.80 -22.55
C TRP A 82 8.52 -5.92 -22.23
N CYS A 83 9.00 -5.37 -21.11
CA CYS A 83 10.40 -5.34 -20.74
C CYS A 83 10.83 -6.66 -20.10
N GLY A 84 11.80 -7.34 -20.67
CA GLY A 84 12.30 -8.63 -20.17
C GLY A 84 12.92 -8.55 -18.79
N ASN A 85 13.75 -7.51 -18.53
CA ASN A 85 14.38 -7.28 -17.22
C ASN A 85 13.32 -6.95 -16.15
N CYS A 86 12.28 -6.20 -16.49
CA CYS A 86 11.18 -5.88 -15.57
C CYS A 86 10.44 -7.15 -15.14
N LYS A 87 10.18 -8.05 -16.10
CA LYS A 87 9.58 -9.37 -15.80
C LYS A 87 10.49 -10.23 -14.93
N ALA A 88 11.80 -10.15 -15.12
CA ALA A 88 12.76 -10.89 -14.30
C ALA A 88 12.76 -10.35 -12.85
N ALA A 89 12.80 -9.03 -12.68
CA ALA A 89 12.68 -8.39 -11.36
C ALA A 89 11.36 -8.75 -10.68
N ASP A 90 10.26 -8.70 -11.41
CA ASP A 90 8.92 -8.99 -10.92
C ASP A 90 8.78 -10.43 -10.40
N LYS A 91 9.36 -11.40 -11.11
CA LYS A 91 9.44 -12.80 -10.64
C LYS A 91 10.20 -12.90 -9.30
N VAL A 92 11.25 -12.12 -9.13
CA VAL A 92 12.03 -12.11 -7.88
C VAL A 92 11.23 -11.45 -6.76
N PHE A 93 10.52 -10.37 -7.02
CA PHE A 93 9.66 -9.71 -6.02
C PHE A 93 8.56 -10.65 -5.49
N GLY A 94 8.05 -11.54 -6.35
CA GLY A 94 7.07 -12.57 -5.97
C GLY A 94 7.63 -13.76 -5.21
N GLN A 95 8.95 -13.91 -5.09
CA GLN A 95 9.53 -15.02 -4.33
C GLN A 95 9.31 -14.83 -2.82
N PRO A 96 9.00 -15.89 -2.07
CA PRO A 96 8.61 -15.77 -0.66
C PRO A 96 9.58 -14.96 0.21
N GLN A 97 10.89 -15.17 0.04
CA GLN A 97 11.91 -14.47 0.81
C GLN A 97 11.97 -12.97 0.45
N THR A 98 11.90 -12.63 -0.83
CA THR A 98 11.92 -11.24 -1.31
C THR A 98 10.61 -10.53 -0.94
N ALA A 99 9.47 -11.20 -1.12
CA ALA A 99 8.16 -10.69 -0.74
C ALA A 99 8.09 -10.40 0.77
N ALA A 100 8.65 -11.26 1.61
CA ALA A 100 8.73 -11.04 3.05
C ALA A 100 9.59 -9.81 3.39
N LEU A 101 10.71 -9.62 2.71
CA LEU A 101 11.60 -8.47 2.89
C LEU A 101 10.92 -7.17 2.44
N LEU A 102 10.28 -7.19 1.27
CA LEU A 102 9.47 -6.07 0.78
C LEU A 102 8.36 -5.73 1.77
N GLY A 103 7.55 -6.71 2.15
CA GLY A 103 6.43 -6.51 3.06
C GLY A 103 6.84 -5.98 4.44
N LYS A 104 8.04 -6.30 4.91
CA LYS A 104 8.57 -5.82 6.18
C LYS A 104 9.08 -4.38 6.10
N SER A 105 9.78 -4.01 5.03
CA SER A 105 10.59 -2.79 4.99
C SER A 105 10.12 -1.76 3.97
N TYR A 106 9.23 -2.13 3.06
CA TYR A 106 8.85 -1.29 1.93
C TYR A 106 7.35 -1.24 1.67
N GLN A 107 6.93 -0.14 1.05
CA GLN A 107 5.72 -0.05 0.24
C GLN A 107 6.17 -0.07 -1.23
N LEU A 108 5.87 -1.15 -1.96
CA LEU A 108 6.22 -1.28 -3.37
C LEU A 108 5.15 -0.65 -4.25
N VAL A 109 5.56 0.27 -5.12
CA VAL A 109 4.70 0.88 -6.15
C VAL A 109 5.27 0.60 -7.52
N LYS A 110 4.50 -0.06 -8.38
CA LYS A 110 4.88 -0.38 -9.76
C LYS A 110 4.25 0.64 -10.70
N ILE A 111 5.07 1.28 -11.53
CA ILE A 111 4.66 2.40 -12.38
C ILE A 111 4.99 2.05 -13.83
N ASP A 112 3.96 1.99 -14.67
CA ASP A 112 4.12 1.73 -16.11
C ASP A 112 4.70 2.95 -16.83
N ILE A 113 5.88 2.80 -17.40
CA ILE A 113 6.53 3.79 -18.27
C ILE A 113 6.73 3.25 -19.70
N GLY A 114 6.16 2.08 -20.00
CA GLY A 114 6.27 1.45 -21.31
C GLY A 114 5.30 1.97 -22.36
N GLY A 115 4.34 2.81 -21.94
CA GLY A 115 3.36 3.47 -22.80
C GLY A 115 3.63 4.98 -22.94
N ASN A 116 2.62 5.70 -23.37
CA ASN A 116 2.69 7.15 -23.66
C ASN A 116 2.15 8.02 -22.49
N SER A 117 2.16 7.53 -21.25
CA SER A 117 1.70 8.31 -20.11
C SER A 117 2.68 9.43 -19.76
N SER A 118 2.30 10.67 -20.06
CA SER A 118 3.07 11.86 -19.69
C SER A 118 3.15 12.03 -18.17
N ALA A 119 2.10 11.63 -17.43
CA ALA A 119 2.07 11.68 -15.97
C ALA A 119 3.09 10.72 -15.35
N ASN A 120 3.16 9.48 -15.83
CA ASN A 120 4.13 8.49 -15.34
C ASN A 120 5.56 8.88 -15.71
N SER A 121 5.76 9.44 -16.90
CA SER A 121 7.07 10.00 -17.31
C SER A 121 7.47 11.21 -16.46
N ALA A 122 6.52 12.03 -16.03
CA ALA A 122 6.79 13.13 -15.11
C ALA A 122 7.18 12.65 -13.72
N LEU A 123 6.53 11.58 -13.22
CA LEU A 123 6.92 10.91 -11.97
C LEU A 123 8.33 10.34 -12.05
N LEU A 124 8.67 9.67 -13.14
CA LEU A 124 10.02 9.17 -13.35
C LEU A 124 11.05 10.32 -13.26
N ARG A 125 10.84 11.40 -13.97
CA ARG A 125 11.75 12.58 -13.91
C ARG A 125 11.80 13.23 -12.53
N LYS A 126 10.71 13.19 -11.77
CA LYS A 126 10.67 13.72 -10.39
C LYS A 126 11.57 12.93 -9.46
N TYR A 127 11.55 11.60 -9.54
CA TYR A 127 12.30 10.72 -8.64
C TYR A 127 13.64 10.25 -9.19
N SER A 128 13.85 10.37 -10.50
CA SER A 128 15.10 10.07 -11.21
C SER A 128 15.42 11.21 -12.19
N PRO A 129 15.88 12.38 -11.69
CA PRO A 129 15.99 13.60 -12.47
C PRO A 129 17.22 13.66 -13.38
N SER A 130 18.13 12.70 -13.32
CA SER A 130 19.41 12.73 -14.07
C SER A 130 19.25 12.75 -15.58
N GLY A 131 18.06 12.39 -16.10
CA GLY A 131 17.77 12.38 -17.53
C GLY A 131 18.56 11.34 -18.32
N GLY A 132 18.46 11.39 -19.64
CA GLY A 132 19.12 10.41 -20.50
C GLY A 132 18.26 9.19 -20.79
N THR A 133 18.89 8.10 -21.24
CA THR A 133 18.22 6.84 -21.55
C THR A 133 18.11 5.99 -20.30
N TYR A 134 16.88 5.65 -19.91
CA TYR A 134 16.62 4.80 -18.76
C TYR A 134 16.74 3.32 -19.12
N THR A 135 17.51 2.58 -18.32
CA THR A 135 17.55 1.12 -18.37
C THR A 135 16.54 0.56 -17.39
N MET A 136 15.45 0.01 -17.90
CA MET A 136 14.38 -0.55 -17.07
C MET A 136 14.72 -1.96 -16.53
N PRO A 137 14.22 -2.30 -15.34
CA PRO A 137 13.44 -1.42 -14.43
C PRO A 137 14.32 -0.34 -13.82
N VAL A 138 13.75 0.84 -13.55
CA VAL A 138 14.39 1.85 -12.71
C VAL A 138 13.82 1.71 -11.31
N LEU A 139 14.66 1.34 -10.35
CA LEU A 139 14.29 1.16 -8.95
C LEU A 139 14.75 2.39 -8.16
N VAL A 140 13.79 3.06 -7.54
CA VAL A 140 14.07 4.24 -6.70
C VAL A 140 13.58 3.97 -5.30
N VAL A 141 14.48 4.04 -4.32
CA VAL A 141 14.11 3.97 -2.90
C VAL A 141 13.91 5.38 -2.37
N VAL A 142 12.76 5.59 -1.74
CA VAL A 142 12.33 6.89 -1.25
C VAL A 142 11.99 6.77 0.23
N THR A 143 12.39 7.76 1.03
CA THR A 143 11.97 7.85 2.43
C THR A 143 10.47 8.12 2.55
N PRO A 144 9.86 7.89 3.72
CA PRO A 144 8.46 8.28 3.95
C PRO A 144 8.17 9.77 3.74
N SER A 145 9.19 10.61 3.79
CA SER A 145 9.08 12.06 3.52
C SER A 145 9.20 12.42 2.03
N GLY A 146 9.43 11.44 1.16
CA GLY A 146 9.56 11.65 -0.28
C GLY A 146 10.99 11.95 -0.76
N THR A 147 12.01 11.80 0.10
CA THR A 147 13.41 12.01 -0.27
C THR A 147 13.99 10.76 -0.92
N VAL A 148 14.60 10.90 -2.09
CA VAL A 148 15.28 9.80 -2.79
C VAL A 148 16.53 9.39 -2.01
N ARG A 149 16.65 8.09 -1.73
CA ARG A 149 17.82 7.48 -1.08
C ARG A 149 18.77 6.85 -2.07
N THR A 150 18.23 6.19 -3.07
CA THR A 150 18.99 5.62 -4.18
C THR A 150 18.13 5.57 -5.42
N ASP A 151 18.78 5.64 -6.58
CA ASP A 151 18.20 5.62 -7.91
C ASP A 151 19.08 4.74 -8.79
N THR A 152 18.56 3.61 -9.26
CA THR A 152 19.33 2.69 -10.08
C THR A 152 19.61 3.19 -11.48
N HIS A 153 18.95 4.24 -11.94
CA HIS A 153 19.34 4.92 -13.17
C HIS A 153 20.75 5.54 -13.06
N VAL A 154 21.10 6.00 -11.85
CA VAL A 154 22.43 6.58 -11.55
C VAL A 154 23.42 5.53 -11.08
N THR A 155 22.99 4.63 -10.19
CA THR A 155 23.89 3.66 -9.53
C THR A 155 24.06 2.35 -10.29
N GLY A 156 23.21 2.10 -11.29
CA GLY A 156 23.09 0.82 -11.97
C GLY A 156 22.12 -0.14 -11.28
N ASN A 157 21.49 -0.99 -12.07
CA ASN A 157 20.58 -2.00 -11.52
C ASN A 157 21.36 -3.08 -10.76
N PRO A 158 20.81 -3.58 -9.63
CA PRO A 158 21.33 -4.78 -9.02
C PRO A 158 21.17 -5.97 -9.99
N SER A 159 21.92 -7.04 -9.76
CA SER A 159 21.64 -8.29 -10.45
C SER A 159 20.17 -8.67 -10.21
N LEU A 160 19.44 -8.99 -11.28
CA LEU A 160 18.02 -9.34 -11.24
C LEU A 160 17.79 -10.79 -10.80
N THR A 161 18.59 -11.23 -9.85
CA THR A 161 18.48 -12.50 -9.12
C THR A 161 17.95 -12.26 -7.72
N ALA A 162 17.47 -13.31 -7.05
CA ALA A 162 17.01 -13.19 -5.67
C ALA A 162 18.10 -12.62 -4.75
N GLU A 163 19.36 -13.05 -4.93
CA GLU A 163 20.49 -12.57 -4.15
C GLU A 163 20.74 -11.07 -4.37
N GLY A 164 20.84 -10.64 -5.63
CA GLY A 164 21.13 -9.25 -5.98
C GLY A 164 20.03 -8.31 -5.51
N ILE A 165 18.77 -8.63 -5.78
CA ILE A 165 17.63 -7.82 -5.37
C ILE A 165 17.50 -7.80 -3.84
N ASN A 166 17.63 -8.94 -3.16
CA ASN A 166 17.56 -8.98 -1.70
C ASN A 166 18.71 -8.21 -1.03
N SER A 167 19.91 -8.24 -1.60
CA SER A 167 21.05 -7.43 -1.14
C SER A 167 20.75 -5.94 -1.26
N PHE A 168 20.27 -5.51 -2.42
CA PHE A 168 19.84 -4.13 -2.66
C PHE A 168 18.75 -3.70 -1.65
N LEU A 169 17.72 -4.51 -1.47
CA LEU A 169 16.63 -4.19 -0.54
C LEU A 169 17.12 -4.07 0.92
N ARG A 170 18.02 -4.96 1.37
CA ARG A 170 18.58 -4.87 2.73
C ARG A 170 19.43 -3.63 2.92
N GLN A 171 20.20 -3.25 1.92
CA GLN A 171 21.06 -2.06 1.95
C GLN A 171 20.28 -0.78 2.18
N TRP A 172 19.08 -0.67 1.62
CA TRP A 172 18.29 0.56 1.61
C TRP A 172 17.02 0.49 2.49
N ALA A 173 16.90 -0.51 3.35
CA ALA A 173 15.71 -0.74 4.18
C ALA A 173 15.48 0.27 5.31
N SER A 174 16.41 1.22 5.54
CA SER A 174 16.35 2.22 6.62
C SER A 174 16.98 3.55 6.20
#